data_8403848f9303e925eaa946b8382b4c2e
#
_entry.id   8403848f9303e925eaa946b8382b4c2e
#
_cell.length_a   1.000
_cell.length_b   1.000
_cell.length_c   1.000
_cell.angle_alpha   90.00
_cell.angle_beta   90.00
_cell.angle_gamma   90.00
#
_symmetry.space_group_name_H-M   'P 1'
#
loop_
_entity.id
_entity.type
_entity.pdbx_description
1 polymer ?
#
loop_
_entity_poly.entity_id
_entity_poly.type
_entity_poly.pdbx_seq_one_letter_code
_entity_poly.pdbx_strand_id
1 'polypeptide(L)'
;MNNNSQPVFSSRAVLMNFLVLVLCSQFAFAVLAMKGALLPQMLELWNISKTQFGMLMSIYGIVHNIFYVALAWVQDRFSARVLIPVNMVMGGVTTFFLGQTTDFATLCFLFVMLSLWCEGAFWPAVLSAVRKTTADSNQGKIFGLLEGGRGCVELLQNSLTVALYVYLGYSILGLQLAFMVNALVMVILGVVAWFMLPSQTLLKTDNDARQANQEVLAGMKLTLRLPEVWLAGAVGFCVYFVYTAMPYFVTYLDEMYVLPALAISIFGIASTSGGRIAVAFPSGFIAGRLFGGAVGGLGGGFALTLVLGLAMVGLAWIEAASWLAMVCLMGIAFAIFFMRALYFAPYGEMGLPQRFSGSVIAIASFIVYLPSSFAYLLWALILDGNPGAEGYLQMFFAISVLSIVGLFLARTLRRRMSSGTAHRVAQQVIQLDAALGLQGEEKKLSDLIDQANNKNKREFSP
;
A
#
# COMPACT_ATOMS: atom_id res chain seq x y z
N MET A 1 17.16 22.96 26.07
CA MET A 1 16.27 21.95 25.51
C MET A 1 14.82 22.39 25.71
N ASN A 2 14.31 23.23 24.82
CA ASN A 2 12.89 23.63 24.83
C ASN A 2 12.12 22.65 23.95
N ASN A 3 11.53 21.63 24.59
CA ASN A 3 10.63 20.67 23.97
C ASN A 3 9.24 21.32 23.79
N ASN A 4 9.11 22.33 22.93
CA ASN A 4 7.82 22.79 22.45
C ASN A 4 7.39 21.88 21.28
N SER A 5 7.13 20.61 21.57
CA SER A 5 6.44 19.73 20.62
C SER A 5 4.98 20.23 20.52
N GLN A 6 4.68 20.96 19.46
CA GLN A 6 3.29 21.33 19.17
C GLN A 6 2.44 20.07 19.13
N PRO A 7 1.23 20.10 19.71
CA PRO A 7 0.34 18.93 19.68
C PRO A 7 0.02 18.55 18.23
N VAL A 8 -0.10 17.24 17.97
CA VAL A 8 -0.43 16.73 16.63
C VAL A 8 -1.78 17.25 16.16
N PHE A 9 -2.73 17.41 17.07
CA PHE A 9 -4.05 17.96 16.80
C PHE A 9 -4.24 19.27 17.56
N SER A 10 -4.56 20.34 16.85
CA SER A 10 -4.75 21.68 17.41
C SER A 10 -6.07 21.83 18.17
N SER A 11 -7.07 20.98 17.89
CA SER A 11 -8.38 21.01 18.53
C SER A 11 -9.09 19.66 18.45
N ARG A 12 -10.16 19.50 19.26
CA ARG A 12 -11.04 18.32 19.21
C ARG A 12 -11.72 18.16 17.85
N ALA A 13 -12.09 19.25 17.19
CA ALA A 13 -12.67 19.21 15.85
C ALA A 13 -11.70 18.67 14.80
N VAL A 14 -10.42 19.05 14.86
CA VAL A 14 -9.37 18.52 13.96
C VAL A 14 -9.16 17.03 14.19
N LEU A 15 -9.16 16.57 15.45
CA LEU A 15 -9.09 15.13 15.77
C LEU A 15 -10.30 14.38 15.20
N MET A 16 -11.52 14.90 15.36
CA MET A 16 -12.72 14.24 14.82
C MET A 16 -12.70 14.17 13.29
N ASN A 17 -12.27 15.25 12.62
CA ASN A 17 -12.09 15.25 11.17
C ASN A 17 -11.06 14.19 10.72
N PHE A 18 -9.94 14.07 11.46
CA PHE A 18 -8.93 13.05 11.19
C PHE A 18 -9.49 11.62 11.37
N LEU A 19 -10.27 11.36 12.43
CA LEU A 19 -10.90 10.06 12.63
C LEU A 19 -11.86 9.70 11.49
N VAL A 20 -12.65 10.67 11.00
CA VAL A 20 -13.51 10.46 9.81
C VAL A 20 -12.66 10.12 8.58
N LEU A 21 -11.54 10.81 8.37
CA LEU A 21 -10.61 10.50 7.26
C LEU A 21 -10.04 9.09 7.38
N VAL A 22 -9.67 8.64 8.59
CA VAL A 22 -9.19 7.26 8.85
C VAL A 22 -10.28 6.24 8.49
N LEU A 23 -11.51 6.44 8.96
CA LEU A 23 -12.64 5.55 8.66
C LEU A 23 -12.92 5.51 7.15
N CYS A 24 -13.08 6.66 6.51
CA CYS A 24 -13.30 6.73 5.06
C CYS A 24 -12.17 6.05 4.29
N SER A 25 -10.91 6.31 4.67
CA SER A 25 -9.72 5.77 3.99
C SER A 25 -9.61 4.25 4.07
N GLN A 26 -10.21 3.61 5.05
CA GLN A 26 -10.21 2.15 5.15
C GLN A 26 -11.45 1.53 4.51
N PHE A 27 -12.65 2.08 4.80
CA PHE A 27 -13.88 1.52 4.23
C PHE A 27 -13.97 1.65 2.71
N ALA A 28 -13.33 2.64 2.09
CA ALA A 28 -13.20 2.71 0.64
C ALA A 28 -12.54 1.45 0.04
N PHE A 29 -11.68 0.77 0.80
CA PHE A 29 -11.03 -0.47 0.40
C PHE A 29 -11.67 -1.73 0.99
N ALA A 30 -12.94 -1.67 1.43
CA ALA A 30 -13.63 -2.75 2.11
C ALA A 30 -13.59 -4.06 1.31
N VAL A 31 -13.95 -4.04 0.03
CA VAL A 31 -13.94 -5.23 -0.85
C VAL A 31 -12.53 -5.82 -0.97
N LEU A 32 -11.52 -4.95 -1.08
CA LEU A 32 -10.12 -5.40 -1.18
C LEU A 32 -9.56 -5.93 0.14
N ALA A 33 -10.10 -5.50 1.28
CA ALA A 33 -9.75 -6.06 2.58
C ALA A 33 -10.38 -7.44 2.79
N MET A 34 -11.64 -7.63 2.37
CA MET A 34 -12.38 -8.89 2.52
C MET A 34 -11.68 -10.07 1.84
N LYS A 35 -11.04 -9.88 0.66
CA LYS A 35 -10.34 -10.97 -0.05
C LYS A 35 -9.21 -11.61 0.76
N GLY A 36 -8.64 -10.88 1.72
CA GLY A 36 -7.57 -11.40 2.59
C GLY A 36 -8.05 -12.43 3.61
N ALA A 37 -9.37 -12.44 3.92
CA ALA A 37 -9.96 -13.33 4.92
C ALA A 37 -11.00 -14.29 4.32
N LEU A 38 -11.63 -13.93 3.19
CA LEU A 38 -12.81 -14.61 2.65
C LEU A 38 -12.70 -14.84 1.13
N LEU A 39 -11.50 -14.98 0.56
CA LEU A 39 -11.38 -15.18 -0.89
C LEU A 39 -12.10 -16.43 -1.39
N PRO A 40 -12.00 -17.64 -0.76
CA PRO A 40 -12.74 -18.80 -1.21
C PRO A 40 -14.25 -18.53 -1.30
N GLN A 41 -14.81 -17.89 -0.27
CA GLN A 41 -16.23 -17.57 -0.19
C GLN A 41 -16.65 -16.50 -1.22
N MET A 42 -15.75 -15.54 -1.54
CA MET A 42 -16.01 -14.56 -2.60
C MET A 42 -16.01 -15.21 -3.98
N LEU A 43 -15.13 -16.19 -4.23
CA LEU A 43 -15.13 -16.97 -5.48
C LEU A 43 -16.45 -17.76 -5.63
N GLU A 44 -16.92 -18.36 -4.55
CA GLU A 44 -18.20 -19.07 -4.50
C GLU A 44 -19.38 -18.11 -4.73
N LEU A 45 -19.44 -16.96 -4.01
CA LEU A 45 -20.48 -15.95 -4.18
C LEU A 45 -20.63 -15.50 -5.63
N TRP A 46 -19.50 -15.23 -6.28
CA TRP A 46 -19.47 -14.73 -7.67
C TRP A 46 -19.53 -15.84 -8.72
N ASN A 47 -19.41 -17.10 -8.29
CA ASN A 47 -19.32 -18.28 -9.16
C ASN A 47 -18.24 -18.13 -10.23
N ILE A 48 -17.02 -17.75 -9.80
CA ILE A 48 -15.87 -17.51 -10.67
C ILE A 48 -14.66 -18.33 -10.26
N SER A 49 -13.77 -18.59 -11.23
CA SER A 49 -12.46 -19.22 -10.98
C SER A 49 -11.46 -18.22 -10.36
N LYS A 50 -10.32 -18.74 -9.84
CA LYS A 50 -9.19 -17.91 -9.39
C LYS A 50 -8.65 -17.04 -10.54
N THR A 51 -8.59 -17.58 -11.76
CA THR A 51 -8.18 -16.84 -12.96
C THR A 51 -9.10 -15.67 -13.25
N GLN A 52 -10.42 -15.86 -13.19
CA GLN A 52 -11.39 -14.79 -13.35
C GLN A 52 -11.23 -13.72 -12.26
N PHE A 53 -11.04 -14.14 -11.01
CA PHE A 53 -10.71 -13.19 -9.92
C PHE A 53 -9.40 -12.44 -10.18
N GLY A 54 -8.37 -13.14 -10.65
CA GLY A 54 -7.10 -12.52 -11.07
C GLY A 54 -7.30 -11.47 -12.17
N MET A 55 -8.20 -11.74 -13.15
CA MET A 55 -8.58 -10.77 -14.18
C MET A 55 -9.26 -9.54 -13.59
N LEU A 56 -10.23 -9.73 -12.66
CA LEU A 56 -10.90 -8.61 -11.97
C LEU A 56 -9.90 -7.72 -11.23
N MET A 57 -8.97 -8.33 -10.49
CA MET A 57 -7.93 -7.59 -9.78
C MET A 57 -6.94 -6.90 -10.73
N SER A 58 -6.65 -7.49 -11.89
CA SER A 58 -5.83 -6.86 -12.92
C SER A 58 -6.52 -5.67 -13.56
N ILE A 59 -7.81 -5.78 -13.87
CA ILE A 59 -8.63 -4.65 -14.32
C ILE A 59 -8.58 -3.52 -13.28
N TYR A 60 -8.81 -3.83 -12.01
CA TYR A 60 -8.71 -2.87 -10.93
C TYR A 60 -7.35 -2.18 -10.91
N GLY A 61 -6.25 -2.93 -10.98
CA GLY A 61 -4.89 -2.40 -10.92
C GLY A 61 -4.50 -1.56 -12.14
N ILE A 62 -4.93 -1.95 -13.35
CA ILE A 62 -4.70 -1.17 -14.58
C ILE A 62 -5.44 0.17 -14.50
N VAL A 63 -6.71 0.14 -14.11
CA VAL A 63 -7.55 1.32 -13.98
C VAL A 63 -7.01 2.25 -12.89
N HIS A 64 -6.57 1.70 -11.74
CA HIS A 64 -5.90 2.45 -10.70
C HIS A 64 -4.67 3.21 -11.25
N ASN A 65 -3.77 2.53 -11.94
CA ASN A 65 -2.55 3.14 -12.47
C ASN A 65 -2.86 4.25 -13.49
N ILE A 66 -3.88 4.07 -14.34
CA ILE A 66 -4.31 5.08 -15.31
C ILE A 66 -4.93 6.30 -14.60
N PHE A 67 -5.89 6.08 -13.70
CA PHE A 67 -6.60 7.18 -13.04
C PHE A 67 -5.76 7.90 -12.01
N TYR A 68 -4.79 7.26 -11.39
CA TYR A 68 -3.86 7.92 -10.47
C TYR A 68 -3.10 9.05 -11.16
N VAL A 69 -2.75 8.88 -12.44
CA VAL A 69 -2.12 9.93 -13.26
C VAL A 69 -3.16 10.87 -13.85
N ALA A 70 -4.21 10.33 -14.47
CA ALA A 70 -5.19 11.11 -15.21
C ALA A 70 -6.02 12.05 -14.31
N LEU A 71 -6.30 11.67 -13.06
CA LEU A 71 -7.11 12.43 -12.11
C LEU A 71 -6.29 13.21 -11.07
N ALA A 72 -4.97 13.22 -11.18
CA ALA A 72 -4.08 13.94 -10.25
C ALA A 72 -4.44 15.44 -10.11
N TRP A 73 -4.96 16.07 -11.16
CA TRP A 73 -5.38 17.47 -11.18
C TRP A 73 -6.72 17.75 -10.47
N VAL A 74 -7.56 16.72 -10.29
CA VAL A 74 -8.92 16.87 -9.73
C VAL A 74 -8.88 17.37 -8.28
N GLN A 75 -7.93 16.88 -7.48
CA GLN A 75 -7.72 17.31 -6.09
C GLN A 75 -7.31 18.77 -5.96
N ASP A 76 -6.77 19.40 -7.01
CA ASP A 76 -6.38 20.81 -7.00
C ASP A 76 -7.57 21.73 -7.28
N ARG A 77 -8.63 21.22 -7.92
CA ARG A 77 -9.83 21.97 -8.31
C ARG A 77 -11.01 21.77 -7.37
N PHE A 78 -11.12 20.61 -6.76
CA PHE A 78 -12.25 20.27 -5.89
C PHE A 78 -11.79 20.07 -4.45
N SER A 79 -12.58 20.54 -3.50
CA SER A 79 -12.27 20.37 -2.08
C SER A 79 -12.43 18.91 -1.65
N ALA A 80 -11.64 18.48 -0.67
CA ALA A 80 -11.78 17.16 -0.05
C ALA A 80 -13.18 16.91 0.50
N ARG A 81 -13.88 17.99 0.94
CA ARG A 81 -15.29 17.95 1.38
C ARG A 81 -16.26 17.49 0.30
N VAL A 82 -15.93 17.64 -0.97
CA VAL A 82 -16.76 17.16 -2.09
C VAL A 82 -16.25 15.82 -2.60
N LEU A 83 -14.95 15.70 -2.82
CA LEU A 83 -14.36 14.50 -3.40
C LEU A 83 -14.55 13.26 -2.51
N ILE A 84 -14.25 13.37 -1.22
CA ILE A 84 -14.32 12.21 -0.32
C ILE A 84 -15.76 11.70 -0.20
N PRO A 85 -16.78 12.51 0.11
CA PRO A 85 -18.16 12.04 0.18
C PRO A 85 -18.69 11.42 -1.11
N VAL A 86 -18.47 12.07 -2.25
CA VAL A 86 -18.95 11.56 -3.55
C VAL A 86 -18.35 10.19 -3.84
N ASN A 87 -17.04 10.05 -3.68
CA ASN A 87 -16.35 8.77 -3.92
C ASN A 87 -16.81 7.68 -2.92
N MET A 88 -17.04 8.03 -1.64
CA MET A 88 -17.54 7.09 -0.63
C MET A 88 -18.95 6.59 -0.97
N VAL A 89 -19.85 7.47 -1.38
CA VAL A 89 -21.23 7.10 -1.75
C VAL A 89 -21.23 6.22 -3.00
N MET A 90 -20.48 6.63 -4.06
CA MET A 90 -20.42 5.88 -5.30
C MET A 90 -19.68 4.54 -5.12
N GLY A 91 -18.62 4.50 -4.31
CA GLY A 91 -17.94 3.28 -3.92
C GLY A 91 -18.85 2.34 -3.13
N GLY A 92 -19.67 2.88 -2.23
CA GLY A 92 -20.70 2.15 -1.48
C GLY A 92 -21.76 1.52 -2.41
N VAL A 93 -22.30 2.30 -3.35
CA VAL A 93 -23.23 1.79 -4.37
C VAL A 93 -22.60 0.67 -5.19
N THR A 94 -21.35 0.85 -5.63
CA THR A 94 -20.59 -0.18 -6.35
C THR A 94 -20.40 -1.45 -5.51
N THR A 95 -20.05 -1.29 -4.22
CA THR A 95 -19.88 -2.40 -3.28
C THR A 95 -21.18 -3.17 -3.05
N PHE A 96 -22.31 -2.48 -2.97
CA PHE A 96 -23.63 -3.12 -2.87
C PHE A 96 -23.89 -4.04 -4.06
N PHE A 97 -23.72 -3.55 -5.30
CA PHE A 97 -23.95 -4.36 -6.50
C PHE A 97 -22.96 -5.51 -6.64
N LEU A 98 -21.71 -5.37 -6.19
CA LEU A 98 -20.74 -6.46 -6.14
C LEU A 98 -21.22 -7.65 -5.29
N GLY A 99 -21.99 -7.40 -4.23
CA GLY A 99 -22.59 -8.46 -3.41
C GLY A 99 -23.82 -9.12 -4.03
N GLN A 100 -24.38 -8.56 -5.12
CA GLN A 100 -25.67 -9.04 -5.68
C GLN A 100 -25.54 -9.70 -7.06
N THR A 101 -24.38 -9.62 -7.71
CA THR A 101 -24.19 -10.12 -9.08
C THR A 101 -23.29 -11.33 -9.14
N THR A 102 -23.59 -12.25 -10.06
CA THR A 102 -22.73 -13.38 -10.45
C THR A 102 -22.31 -13.28 -11.92
N ASP A 103 -22.81 -12.27 -12.65
CA ASP A 103 -22.44 -12.07 -14.05
C ASP A 103 -21.03 -11.48 -14.15
N PHE A 104 -20.13 -12.20 -14.84
CA PHE A 104 -18.72 -11.83 -14.94
C PHE A 104 -18.48 -10.49 -15.65
N ALA A 105 -19.27 -10.18 -16.70
CA ALA A 105 -19.14 -8.89 -17.40
C ALA A 105 -19.54 -7.73 -16.49
N THR A 106 -20.61 -7.89 -15.71
CA THR A 106 -21.02 -6.93 -14.68
C THR A 106 -19.97 -6.78 -13.59
N LEU A 107 -19.35 -7.87 -13.14
CA LEU A 107 -18.22 -7.81 -12.19
C LEU A 107 -17.06 -7.01 -12.76
N CYS A 108 -16.66 -7.24 -14.02
CA CYS A 108 -15.60 -6.45 -14.68
C CYS A 108 -15.91 -4.95 -14.66
N PHE A 109 -17.13 -4.57 -15.02
CA PHE A 109 -17.57 -3.16 -14.99
C PHE A 109 -17.53 -2.60 -13.56
N LEU A 110 -18.03 -3.35 -12.58
CA LEU A 110 -18.02 -2.91 -11.18
C LEU A 110 -16.61 -2.79 -10.61
N PHE A 111 -15.64 -3.61 -11.02
CA PHE A 111 -14.24 -3.46 -10.63
C PHE A 111 -13.56 -2.23 -11.24
N VAL A 112 -13.94 -1.85 -12.48
CA VAL A 112 -13.56 -0.55 -13.07
C VAL A 112 -14.11 0.59 -12.22
N MET A 113 -15.40 0.55 -11.89
CA MET A 113 -16.05 1.57 -11.05
C MET A 113 -15.44 1.62 -9.65
N LEU A 114 -15.19 0.47 -9.03
CA LEU A 114 -14.56 0.39 -7.71
C LEU A 114 -13.18 1.06 -7.70
N SER A 115 -12.37 0.80 -8.72
CA SER A 115 -11.04 1.43 -8.86
C SER A 115 -11.16 2.94 -9.06
N LEU A 116 -12.09 3.41 -9.88
CA LEU A 116 -12.33 4.83 -10.10
C LEU A 116 -12.70 5.56 -8.79
N TRP A 117 -13.64 5.00 -8.02
CA TRP A 117 -14.15 5.65 -6.82
C TRP A 117 -13.20 5.52 -5.61
N CYS A 118 -12.49 4.39 -5.47
CA CYS A 118 -11.65 4.15 -4.30
C CYS A 118 -10.20 4.65 -4.45
N GLU A 119 -9.68 4.69 -5.69
CA GLU A 119 -8.28 5.06 -5.93
C GLU A 119 -8.14 6.39 -6.68
N GLY A 120 -8.91 6.62 -7.71
CA GLY A 120 -8.74 7.73 -8.64
C GLY A 120 -8.55 9.09 -7.98
N ALA A 121 -9.65 9.81 -7.74
CA ALA A 121 -9.60 11.11 -7.06
C ALA A 121 -9.68 11.00 -5.53
N PHE A 122 -10.13 9.88 -4.99
CA PHE A 122 -10.37 9.69 -3.56
C PHE A 122 -9.07 9.67 -2.75
N TRP A 123 -8.14 8.77 -3.10
CA TRP A 123 -6.92 8.59 -2.31
C TRP A 123 -6.03 9.83 -2.24
N PRO A 124 -5.75 10.54 -3.36
CA PRO A 124 -5.06 11.82 -3.32
C PRO A 124 -5.78 12.88 -2.47
N ALA A 125 -7.13 12.91 -2.51
CA ALA A 125 -7.91 13.85 -1.69
C ALA A 125 -7.78 13.54 -0.19
N VAL A 126 -7.78 12.25 0.21
CA VAL A 126 -7.54 11.83 1.59
C VAL A 126 -6.16 12.24 2.06
N LEU A 127 -5.10 11.94 1.29
CA LEU A 127 -3.73 12.31 1.64
C LEU A 127 -3.56 13.82 1.79
N SER A 128 -4.14 14.60 0.87
CA SER A 128 -4.15 16.06 0.94
C SER A 128 -4.89 16.58 2.18
N ALA A 129 -6.06 16.00 2.51
CA ALA A 129 -6.82 16.38 3.69
C ALA A 129 -6.07 16.06 4.99
N VAL A 130 -5.49 14.86 5.10
CA VAL A 130 -4.67 14.43 6.25
C VAL A 130 -3.47 15.34 6.44
N ARG A 131 -2.73 15.67 5.37
CA ARG A 131 -1.59 16.57 5.43
C ARG A 131 -1.93 17.93 6.03
N LYS A 132 -3.14 18.44 5.78
CA LYS A 132 -3.61 19.74 6.27
C LYS A 132 -4.09 19.74 7.73
N THR A 133 -4.19 18.56 8.38
CA THR A 133 -4.66 18.48 9.77
C THR A 133 -3.58 18.86 10.79
N THR A 134 -2.31 18.92 10.41
CA THR A 134 -1.20 19.16 11.34
C THR A 134 -0.10 20.01 10.71
N ALA A 135 0.77 20.57 11.56
CA ALA A 135 1.95 21.32 11.12
C ALA A 135 2.98 20.40 10.44
N ASP A 136 3.86 21.01 9.60
CA ASP A 136 4.88 20.26 8.82
C ASP A 136 5.82 19.42 9.70
N SER A 137 6.11 19.87 10.92
CA SER A 137 6.95 19.13 11.88
C SER A 137 6.33 17.81 12.37
N ASN A 138 5.03 17.62 12.24
CA ASN A 138 4.30 16.44 12.69
C ASN A 138 3.80 15.54 11.55
N GLN A 139 4.17 15.80 10.29
CA GLN A 139 3.68 15.04 9.13
C GLN A 139 3.97 13.55 9.25
N GLY A 140 5.16 13.14 9.68
CA GLY A 140 5.48 11.74 9.89
C GLY A 140 4.58 11.05 10.91
N LYS A 141 4.22 11.78 11.99
CA LYS A 141 3.34 11.25 13.03
C LYS A 141 1.91 11.07 12.52
N ILE A 142 1.37 12.05 11.78
CA ILE A 142 -0.01 11.99 11.32
C ILE A 142 -0.22 10.88 10.28
N PHE A 143 0.74 10.68 9.35
CA PHE A 143 0.67 9.56 8.41
C PHE A 143 0.87 8.20 9.09
N GLY A 144 1.72 8.12 10.12
CA GLY A 144 1.83 6.93 10.96
C GLY A 144 0.52 6.60 11.69
N LEU A 145 -0.17 7.63 12.23
CA LEU A 145 -1.49 7.48 12.85
C LEU A 145 -2.58 7.09 11.83
N LEU A 146 -2.51 7.62 10.60
CA LEU A 146 -3.41 7.22 9.52
C LEU A 146 -3.26 5.73 9.22
N GLU A 147 -2.04 5.26 8.97
CA GLU A 147 -1.80 3.86 8.61
C GLU A 147 -2.12 2.90 9.76
N GLY A 148 -1.75 3.25 10.99
CA GLY A 148 -2.10 2.47 12.18
C GLY A 148 -3.61 2.44 12.42
N GLY A 149 -4.27 3.59 12.30
CA GLY A 149 -5.73 3.72 12.42
C GLY A 149 -6.46 2.90 11.36
N ARG A 150 -6.00 2.93 10.11
CA ARG A 150 -6.53 2.08 9.03
C ARG A 150 -6.39 0.59 9.36
N GLY A 151 -5.25 0.16 9.91
CA GLY A 151 -5.08 -1.23 10.35
C GLY A 151 -6.09 -1.65 11.41
N CYS A 152 -6.34 -0.80 12.41
CA CYS A 152 -7.36 -1.04 13.44
C CYS A 152 -8.77 -1.11 12.84
N VAL A 153 -9.11 -0.19 11.95
CA VAL A 153 -10.43 -0.18 11.27
C VAL A 153 -10.58 -1.41 10.36
N GLU A 154 -9.52 -1.81 9.64
CA GLU A 154 -9.52 -3.03 8.83
C GLU A 154 -9.77 -4.29 9.67
N LEU A 155 -9.14 -4.37 10.85
CA LEU A 155 -9.37 -5.48 11.79
C LEU A 155 -10.83 -5.55 12.21
N LEU A 156 -11.42 -4.43 12.63
CA LEU A 156 -12.83 -4.36 13.03
C LEU A 156 -13.77 -4.68 11.87
N GLN A 157 -13.52 -4.12 10.69
CA GLN A 157 -14.30 -4.36 9.48
C GLN A 157 -14.29 -5.83 9.06
N ASN A 158 -13.12 -6.45 8.96
CA ASN A 158 -13.00 -7.86 8.59
C ASN A 158 -13.61 -8.77 9.64
N SER A 159 -13.44 -8.45 10.95
CA SER A 159 -14.06 -9.21 12.03
C SER A 159 -15.59 -9.13 11.97
N LEU A 160 -16.17 -7.95 11.70
CA LEU A 160 -17.61 -7.80 11.54
C LEU A 160 -18.11 -8.58 10.30
N THR A 161 -17.40 -8.49 9.18
CA THR A 161 -17.72 -9.21 7.94
C THR A 161 -17.75 -10.72 8.17
N VAL A 162 -16.70 -11.27 8.84
CA VAL A 162 -16.64 -12.72 9.18
C VAL A 162 -17.73 -13.09 10.19
N ALA A 163 -17.99 -12.25 11.20
CA ALA A 163 -19.05 -12.48 12.19
C ALA A 163 -20.43 -12.59 11.54
N LEU A 164 -20.75 -11.71 10.57
CA LEU A 164 -22.00 -11.79 9.82
C LEU A 164 -22.10 -13.08 8.99
N TYR A 165 -21.02 -13.47 8.32
CA TYR A 165 -20.94 -14.70 7.56
C TYR A 165 -21.18 -15.95 8.45
N VAL A 166 -20.53 -16.00 9.62
CA VAL A 166 -20.68 -17.09 10.60
C VAL A 166 -22.08 -17.10 11.20
N TYR A 167 -22.60 -15.92 11.63
CA TYR A 167 -23.92 -15.80 12.24
C TYR A 167 -25.04 -16.30 11.36
N LEU A 168 -24.93 -16.13 10.05
CA LEU A 168 -25.88 -16.65 9.05
C LEU A 168 -25.51 -18.05 8.54
N GLY A 169 -24.76 -18.83 9.32
CA GLY A 169 -24.53 -20.25 9.05
C GLY A 169 -23.60 -20.52 7.87
N TYR A 170 -22.60 -19.66 7.64
CA TYR A 170 -21.63 -19.80 6.54
C TYR A 170 -22.28 -19.79 5.15
N SER A 171 -23.34 -19.02 5.00
CA SER A 171 -24.15 -19.00 3.78
C SER A 171 -23.73 -17.87 2.82
N ILE A 172 -24.06 -18.04 1.54
CA ILE A 172 -23.92 -16.98 0.53
C ILE A 172 -24.68 -15.73 0.96
N LEU A 173 -25.87 -15.88 1.56
CA LEU A 173 -26.65 -14.76 2.11
C LEU A 173 -25.88 -13.98 3.18
N GLY A 174 -25.11 -14.67 4.04
CA GLY A 174 -24.25 -14.04 5.04
C GLY A 174 -23.19 -13.16 4.41
N LEU A 175 -22.58 -13.61 3.33
CA LEU A 175 -21.58 -12.84 2.61
C LEU A 175 -22.22 -11.66 1.85
N GLN A 176 -23.38 -11.86 1.21
CA GLN A 176 -24.15 -10.78 0.58
C GLN A 176 -24.50 -9.69 1.58
N LEU A 177 -24.98 -10.07 2.77
CA LEU A 177 -25.26 -9.13 3.86
C LEU A 177 -23.99 -8.38 4.30
N ALA A 178 -22.84 -9.05 4.34
CA ALA A 178 -21.57 -8.39 4.65
C ALA A 178 -21.21 -7.32 3.61
N PHE A 179 -21.40 -7.59 2.31
CA PHE A 179 -21.25 -6.56 1.25
C PHE A 179 -22.22 -5.40 1.46
N MET A 180 -23.51 -5.68 1.77
CA MET A 180 -24.53 -4.65 2.01
C MET A 180 -24.17 -3.78 3.21
N VAL A 181 -23.71 -4.38 4.32
CA VAL A 181 -23.30 -3.63 5.53
C VAL A 181 -22.08 -2.76 5.24
N ASN A 182 -21.06 -3.26 4.56
CA ASN A 182 -19.89 -2.47 4.15
C ASN A 182 -20.34 -1.29 3.23
N ALA A 183 -21.21 -1.55 2.27
CA ALA A 183 -21.77 -0.54 1.38
C ALA A 183 -22.53 0.55 2.15
N LEU A 184 -23.38 0.16 3.09
CA LEU A 184 -24.14 1.09 3.93
C LEU A 184 -23.21 1.96 4.79
N VAL A 185 -22.19 1.36 5.41
CA VAL A 185 -21.19 2.10 6.19
C VAL A 185 -20.45 3.10 5.31
N MET A 186 -20.07 2.72 4.07
CA MET A 186 -19.43 3.66 3.13
C MET A 186 -20.34 4.86 2.82
N VAL A 187 -21.63 4.63 2.55
CA VAL A 187 -22.60 5.72 2.30
C VAL A 187 -22.76 6.62 3.53
N ILE A 188 -22.92 6.03 4.72
CA ILE A 188 -23.03 6.79 5.98
C ILE A 188 -21.77 7.63 6.22
N LEU A 189 -20.58 7.05 6.05
CA LEU A 189 -19.32 7.77 6.19
C LEU A 189 -19.16 8.88 5.15
N GLY A 190 -19.65 8.68 3.94
CA GLY A 190 -19.71 9.73 2.92
C GLY A 190 -20.58 10.90 3.37
N VAL A 191 -21.77 10.63 3.90
CA VAL A 191 -22.67 11.68 4.46
C VAL A 191 -22.02 12.39 5.66
N VAL A 192 -21.43 11.64 6.59
CA VAL A 192 -20.73 12.21 7.76
C VAL A 192 -19.56 13.09 7.30
N ALA A 193 -18.76 12.64 6.34
CA ALA A 193 -17.64 13.40 5.80
C ALA A 193 -18.10 14.71 5.14
N TRP A 194 -19.26 14.73 4.46
CA TRP A 194 -19.83 15.95 3.87
C TRP A 194 -20.08 17.04 4.91
N PHE A 195 -20.58 16.68 6.09
CA PHE A 195 -20.88 17.64 7.15
C PHE A 195 -19.65 18.01 8.00
N MET A 196 -18.71 17.08 8.19
CA MET A 196 -17.60 17.28 9.10
C MET A 196 -16.35 17.87 8.44
N LEU A 197 -16.07 17.51 7.18
CA LEU A 197 -14.84 17.99 6.54
C LEU A 197 -14.94 19.48 6.18
N PRO A 198 -13.87 20.27 6.44
CA PRO A 198 -13.86 21.69 6.13
C PRO A 198 -13.87 21.93 4.61
N SER A 199 -14.66 22.94 4.18
CA SER A 199 -14.65 23.41 2.80
C SER A 199 -13.42 24.31 2.60
N GLN A 200 -12.36 23.75 2.07
CA GLN A 200 -11.19 24.52 1.65
C GLN A 200 -11.11 24.51 0.13
N THR A 201 -11.43 25.63 -0.47
CA THR A 201 -11.17 25.87 -1.90
C THR A 201 -9.72 26.32 -2.02
N LEU A 202 -8.88 25.51 -2.64
CA LEU A 202 -7.53 25.92 -3.02
C LEU A 202 -7.63 26.62 -4.38
N LEU A 203 -8.00 27.89 -4.38
CA LEU A 203 -7.76 28.77 -5.51
C LEU A 203 -6.27 29.16 -5.44
N LYS A 204 -5.40 28.40 -6.08
CA LYS A 204 -4.05 28.84 -6.42
C LYS A 204 -4.15 29.87 -7.53
N THR A 205 -3.42 30.96 -7.42
CA THR A 205 -3.26 31.95 -8.50
C THR A 205 -2.66 31.22 -9.73
N ASP A 206 -3.03 31.64 -10.94
CA ASP A 206 -2.53 30.97 -12.18
C ASP A 206 -0.98 30.96 -12.29
N ASN A 207 -0.32 31.94 -11.69
CA ASN A 207 1.15 31.99 -11.65
C ASN A 207 1.74 30.93 -10.71
N ASP A 208 1.14 30.70 -9.54
CA ASP A 208 1.58 29.66 -8.61
C ASP A 208 1.36 28.25 -9.20
N ALA A 209 0.31 28.07 -9.99
CA ALA A 209 0.03 26.82 -10.67
C ALA A 209 1.05 26.53 -11.79
N ARG A 210 1.50 27.54 -12.54
CA ARG A 210 2.54 27.38 -13.58
C ARG A 210 3.89 27.03 -12.96
N GLN A 211 4.28 27.72 -11.90
CA GLN A 211 5.54 27.43 -11.20
C GLN A 211 5.51 26.03 -10.57
N ALA A 212 4.41 25.64 -9.89
CA ALA A 212 4.25 24.31 -9.34
C ALA A 212 4.31 23.21 -10.43
N ASN A 213 3.73 23.44 -11.61
CA ASN A 213 3.81 22.50 -12.73
C ASN A 213 5.24 22.38 -13.29
N GLN A 214 6.00 23.46 -13.34
CA GLN A 214 7.41 23.43 -13.76
C GLN A 214 8.27 22.66 -12.75
N GLU A 215 8.07 22.87 -11.45
CA GLU A 215 8.75 22.12 -10.38
C GLU A 215 8.41 20.62 -10.42
N VAL A 216 7.14 20.27 -10.64
CA VAL A 216 6.71 18.87 -10.80
C VAL A 216 7.40 18.23 -12.01
N LEU A 217 7.40 18.90 -13.16
CA LEU A 217 8.03 18.38 -14.38
C LEU A 217 9.56 18.24 -14.21
N ALA A 218 10.19 19.21 -13.54
CA ALA A 218 11.60 19.17 -13.21
C ALA A 218 11.92 18.02 -12.24
N GLY A 219 11.10 17.83 -11.21
CA GLY A 219 11.21 16.69 -10.28
C GLY A 219 11.03 15.35 -10.97
N MET A 220 10.08 15.22 -11.90
CA MET A 220 9.91 14.01 -12.72
C MET A 220 11.15 13.73 -13.58
N LYS A 221 11.68 14.76 -14.25
CA LYS A 221 12.89 14.63 -15.10
C LYS A 221 14.12 14.22 -14.28
N LEU A 222 14.29 14.78 -13.08
CA LEU A 222 15.34 14.40 -12.14
C LEU A 222 15.18 12.93 -11.73
N THR A 223 13.98 12.55 -11.31
CA THR A 223 13.63 11.21 -10.84
C THR A 223 13.95 10.14 -11.89
N LEU A 224 13.57 10.39 -13.14
CA LEU A 224 13.82 9.47 -14.26
C LEU A 224 15.32 9.27 -14.57
N ARG A 225 16.18 10.26 -14.22
CA ARG A 225 17.63 10.20 -14.44
C ARG A 225 18.41 9.52 -13.32
N LEU A 226 17.78 9.28 -12.17
CA LEU A 226 18.42 8.67 -11.01
C LEU A 226 18.27 7.15 -11.00
N PRO A 227 19.31 6.36 -11.29
CA PRO A 227 19.22 4.90 -11.30
C PRO A 227 18.87 4.31 -9.94
N GLU A 228 19.19 5.02 -8.84
CA GLU A 228 18.84 4.62 -7.49
C GLU A 228 17.33 4.64 -7.25
N VAL A 229 16.60 5.57 -7.88
CA VAL A 229 15.14 5.63 -7.80
C VAL A 229 14.49 4.43 -8.49
N TRP A 230 14.99 4.05 -9.68
CA TRP A 230 14.54 2.86 -10.39
C TRP A 230 14.84 1.58 -9.61
N LEU A 231 16.02 1.51 -9.00
CA LEU A 231 16.42 0.37 -8.21
C LEU A 231 15.57 0.22 -6.93
N ALA A 232 15.29 1.33 -6.24
CA ALA A 232 14.38 1.35 -5.08
C ALA A 232 12.95 0.98 -5.51
N GLY A 233 12.49 1.48 -6.66
CA GLY A 233 11.22 1.09 -7.27
C GLY A 233 11.16 -0.40 -7.58
N ALA A 234 12.22 -0.98 -8.16
CA ALA A 234 12.29 -2.41 -8.45
C ALA A 234 12.28 -3.28 -7.17
N VAL A 235 12.92 -2.82 -6.10
CA VAL A 235 12.82 -3.48 -4.78
C VAL A 235 11.37 -3.46 -4.29
N GLY A 236 10.72 -2.29 -4.31
CA GLY A 236 9.31 -2.15 -3.93
C GLY A 236 8.35 -2.95 -4.82
N PHE A 237 8.63 -3.04 -6.13
CA PHE A 237 7.93 -3.91 -7.08
C PHE A 237 7.96 -5.37 -6.64
N CYS A 238 9.14 -5.90 -6.28
CA CYS A 238 9.25 -7.28 -5.78
C CYS A 238 8.45 -7.48 -4.48
N VAL A 239 8.48 -6.52 -3.55
CA VAL A 239 7.67 -6.58 -2.32
C VAL A 239 6.18 -6.65 -2.66
N TYR A 240 5.72 -5.75 -3.54
CA TYR A 240 4.31 -5.68 -3.90
C TYR A 240 3.86 -6.91 -4.71
N PHE A 241 4.74 -7.44 -5.55
CA PHE A 241 4.46 -8.68 -6.30
C PHE A 241 4.19 -9.85 -5.34
N VAL A 242 5.06 -10.07 -4.35
CA VAL A 242 4.85 -11.12 -3.34
C VAL A 242 3.59 -10.83 -2.50
N TYR A 243 3.32 -9.56 -2.17
CA TYR A 243 2.09 -9.17 -1.47
C TYR A 243 0.81 -9.61 -2.19
N THR A 244 0.79 -9.57 -3.53
CA THR A 244 -0.39 -9.98 -4.30
C THR A 244 -0.70 -11.48 -4.21
N ALA A 245 0.23 -12.31 -3.71
CA ALA A 245 -0.01 -13.73 -3.44
C ALA A 245 -0.79 -13.98 -2.14
N MET A 246 -0.81 -13.02 -1.19
CA MET A 246 -1.40 -13.23 0.15
C MET A 246 -2.87 -13.70 0.15
N PRO A 247 -3.79 -13.21 -0.70
CA PRO A 247 -5.15 -13.72 -0.73
C PRO A 247 -5.24 -15.22 -1.03
N TYR A 248 -4.28 -15.77 -1.79
CA TYR A 248 -4.22 -17.19 -2.11
C TYR A 248 -3.67 -18.07 -0.96
N PHE A 249 -3.20 -17.48 0.14
CA PHE A 249 -2.83 -18.23 1.35
C PHE A 249 -4.07 -18.81 2.04
N VAL A 250 -5.19 -18.08 2.04
CA VAL A 250 -6.44 -18.59 2.58
C VAL A 250 -7.04 -19.67 1.69
N THR A 251 -6.94 -19.56 0.35
CA THR A 251 -7.35 -20.63 -0.56
C THR A 251 -6.45 -21.86 -0.42
N TYR A 252 -5.16 -21.69 -0.19
CA TYR A 252 -4.24 -22.80 0.11
C TYR A 252 -4.67 -23.59 1.35
N LEU A 253 -5.02 -22.88 2.44
CA LEU A 253 -5.47 -23.54 3.68
C LEU A 253 -6.83 -24.22 3.50
N ASP A 254 -7.71 -23.64 2.69
CA ASP A 254 -9.04 -24.17 2.40
C ASP A 254 -8.98 -25.43 1.54
N GLU A 255 -8.14 -25.45 0.50
CA GLU A 255 -8.05 -26.54 -0.46
C GLU A 255 -7.14 -27.69 -0.01
N MET A 256 -6.08 -27.39 0.76
CA MET A 256 -5.06 -28.38 1.11
C MET A 256 -5.24 -28.99 2.50
N TYR A 257 -6.07 -28.38 3.35
CA TYR A 257 -6.28 -28.86 4.72
C TYR A 257 -7.76 -28.87 5.06
N VAL A 258 -8.18 -29.88 5.82
CA VAL A 258 -9.54 -29.96 6.36
C VAL A 258 -9.64 -29.06 7.60
N LEU A 259 -9.78 -27.75 7.38
CA LEU A 259 -9.89 -26.76 8.44
C LEU A 259 -11.29 -26.14 8.47
N PRO A 260 -11.81 -25.78 9.66
CA PRO A 260 -13.06 -25.02 9.74
C PRO A 260 -12.91 -23.66 9.04
N ALA A 261 -13.92 -23.23 8.27
CA ALA A 261 -13.92 -21.95 7.56
C ALA A 261 -13.63 -20.75 8.50
N LEU A 262 -14.11 -20.81 9.75
CA LEU A 262 -13.79 -19.80 10.77
C LEU A 262 -12.29 -19.73 11.07
N ALA A 263 -11.60 -20.86 11.17
CA ALA A 263 -10.16 -20.89 11.46
C ALA A 263 -9.36 -20.26 10.29
N ILE A 264 -9.76 -20.55 9.06
CA ILE A 264 -9.18 -19.98 7.84
C ILE A 264 -9.40 -18.46 7.80
N SER A 265 -10.63 -18.01 8.09
CA SER A 265 -10.95 -16.57 8.13
C SER A 265 -10.20 -15.83 9.24
N ILE A 266 -10.07 -16.41 10.44
CA ILE A 266 -9.28 -15.85 11.53
C ILE A 266 -7.81 -15.74 11.12
N PHE A 267 -7.25 -16.78 10.48
CA PHE A 267 -5.89 -16.72 9.91
C PHE A 267 -5.77 -15.57 8.89
N GLY A 268 -6.73 -15.43 7.99
CA GLY A 268 -6.76 -14.36 7.00
C GLY A 268 -6.75 -12.96 7.64
N ILE A 269 -7.57 -12.74 8.67
CA ILE A 269 -7.59 -11.48 9.45
C ILE A 269 -6.26 -11.27 10.17
N ALA A 270 -5.74 -12.29 10.84
CA ALA A 270 -4.51 -12.20 11.61
C ALA A 270 -3.29 -11.92 10.69
N SER A 271 -3.21 -12.58 9.53
CA SER A 271 -2.12 -12.40 8.57
C SER A 271 -2.17 -11.04 7.86
N THR A 272 -3.36 -10.49 7.58
CA THR A 272 -3.54 -9.18 6.91
C THR A 272 -3.57 -8.03 7.92
N SER A 273 -4.70 -7.81 8.58
CA SER A 273 -4.91 -6.69 9.51
C SER A 273 -4.00 -6.79 10.73
N GLY A 274 -3.88 -7.99 11.32
CA GLY A 274 -3.00 -8.26 12.46
C GLY A 274 -1.53 -8.02 12.12
N GLY A 275 -1.07 -8.56 10.99
CA GLY A 275 0.30 -8.38 10.49
C GLY A 275 0.62 -6.91 10.25
N ARG A 276 -0.31 -6.16 9.64
CA ARG A 276 -0.16 -4.72 9.41
C ARG A 276 0.01 -3.94 10.72
N ILE A 277 -0.84 -4.20 11.73
CA ILE A 277 -0.76 -3.52 13.02
C ILE A 277 0.52 -3.91 13.77
N ALA A 278 0.81 -5.21 13.88
CA ALA A 278 1.89 -5.72 14.70
C ALA A 278 3.28 -5.31 14.18
N VAL A 279 3.45 -5.20 12.87
CA VAL A 279 4.79 -5.06 12.26
C VAL A 279 5.05 -3.68 11.71
N ALA A 280 4.04 -2.95 11.22
CA ALA A 280 4.26 -1.64 10.60
C ALA A 280 4.80 -0.61 11.61
N PHE A 281 4.30 -0.58 12.84
CA PHE A 281 4.77 0.36 13.86
C PHE A 281 6.24 0.17 14.25
N PRO A 282 6.73 -1.05 14.59
CA PRO A 282 8.11 -1.24 14.98
C PRO A 282 9.09 -1.37 13.81
N SER A 283 8.61 -1.42 12.56
CA SER A 283 9.44 -1.70 11.38
C SER A 283 10.64 -0.77 11.22
N GLY A 284 10.46 0.54 11.40
CA GLY A 284 11.54 1.51 11.29
C GLY A 284 12.60 1.32 12.40
N PHE A 285 12.17 1.05 13.63
CA PHE A 285 13.06 0.77 14.74
C PHE A 285 13.84 -0.55 14.54
N ILE A 286 13.13 -1.61 14.13
CA ILE A 286 13.73 -2.92 13.84
C ILE A 286 14.74 -2.79 12.69
N ALA A 287 14.36 -2.10 11.60
CA ALA A 287 15.22 -1.89 10.45
C ALA A 287 16.49 -1.11 10.82
N GLY A 288 16.37 -0.05 11.62
CA GLY A 288 17.51 0.74 12.08
C GLY A 288 18.45 -0.06 12.99
N ARG A 289 17.90 -0.77 13.98
CA ARG A 289 18.69 -1.46 15.01
C ARG A 289 19.32 -2.77 14.54
N LEU A 290 18.58 -3.58 13.76
CA LEU A 290 19.04 -4.93 13.37
C LEU A 290 19.69 -4.97 11.97
N PHE A 291 19.29 -4.06 11.07
CA PHE A 291 19.69 -4.14 9.65
C PHE A 291 20.46 -2.90 9.17
N GLY A 292 20.65 -1.89 10.03
CA GLY A 292 21.38 -0.67 9.70
C GLY A 292 20.66 0.21 8.66
N GLY A 293 19.32 0.31 8.76
CA GLY A 293 18.50 1.20 7.93
C GLY A 293 17.42 0.47 7.12
N ALA A 294 16.59 1.26 6.41
CA ALA A 294 15.42 0.73 5.70
C ALA A 294 15.80 -0.27 4.59
N VAL A 295 16.84 0.03 3.80
CA VAL A 295 17.28 -0.86 2.71
C VAL A 295 17.82 -2.19 3.25
N GLY A 296 18.53 -2.15 4.40
CA GLY A 296 18.96 -3.36 5.10
C GLY A 296 17.78 -4.19 5.59
N GLY A 297 16.75 -3.53 6.14
CA GLY A 297 15.49 -4.14 6.57
C GLY A 297 14.76 -4.83 5.41
N LEU A 298 14.68 -4.19 4.25
CA LEU A 298 14.13 -4.81 3.03
C LEU A 298 14.86 -6.09 2.65
N GLY A 299 16.20 -6.07 2.71
CA GLY A 299 17.03 -7.27 2.49
C GLY A 299 16.74 -8.37 3.50
N GLY A 300 16.61 -8.03 4.79
CA GLY A 300 16.24 -8.97 5.86
C GLY A 300 14.83 -9.58 5.66
N GLY A 301 13.86 -8.75 5.26
CA GLY A 301 12.52 -9.20 4.92
C GLY A 301 12.50 -10.20 3.76
N PHE A 302 13.22 -9.93 2.67
CA PHE A 302 13.35 -10.87 1.55
C PHE A 302 14.07 -12.17 1.96
N ALA A 303 15.12 -12.10 2.79
CA ALA A 303 15.79 -13.29 3.29
C ALA A 303 14.84 -14.17 4.11
N LEU A 304 14.03 -13.58 4.98
CA LEU A 304 13.02 -14.30 5.75
C LEU A 304 11.94 -14.90 4.83
N THR A 305 11.42 -14.13 3.87
CA THR A 305 10.43 -14.61 2.90
C THR A 305 10.97 -15.76 2.06
N LEU A 306 12.26 -15.71 1.66
CA LEU A 306 12.92 -16.79 0.94
C LEU A 306 12.98 -18.08 1.77
N VAL A 307 13.46 -17.98 3.02
CA VAL A 307 13.57 -19.16 3.91
C VAL A 307 12.20 -19.80 4.15
N LEU A 308 11.18 -18.97 4.45
CA LEU A 308 9.82 -19.48 4.71
C LEU A 308 9.14 -19.97 3.42
N GLY A 309 9.40 -19.34 2.26
CA GLY A 309 8.90 -19.80 0.97
C GLY A 309 9.47 -21.17 0.59
N LEU A 310 10.78 -21.37 0.78
CA LEU A 310 11.41 -22.69 0.59
C LEU A 310 10.93 -23.72 1.62
N ALA A 311 10.67 -23.30 2.87
CA ALA A 311 10.03 -24.17 3.86
C ALA A 311 8.62 -24.60 3.40
N MET A 312 7.80 -23.71 2.84
CA MET A 312 6.49 -24.07 2.27
C MET A 312 6.61 -25.06 1.11
N VAL A 313 7.61 -24.89 0.23
CA VAL A 313 7.90 -25.90 -0.82
C VAL A 313 8.22 -27.26 -0.19
N GLY A 314 9.05 -27.31 0.87
CA GLY A 314 9.38 -28.55 1.57
C GLY A 314 8.18 -29.18 2.29
N LEU A 315 7.33 -28.36 2.93
CA LEU A 315 6.13 -28.83 3.64
C LEU A 315 5.10 -29.49 2.71
N ALA A 316 4.99 -29.01 1.47
CA ALA A 316 4.10 -29.59 0.47
C ALA A 316 4.49 -31.05 0.08
N TRP A 317 5.77 -31.41 0.26
CA TRP A 317 6.28 -32.76 -0.03
C TRP A 317 6.05 -33.79 1.09
N ILE A 318 5.89 -33.32 2.34
CA ILE A 318 5.84 -34.20 3.53
C ILE A 318 4.45 -34.26 4.18
N GLU A 319 3.41 -33.76 3.49
CA GLU A 319 2.04 -33.67 4.03
C GLU A 319 2.01 -33.14 5.48
N ALA A 320 2.71 -32.04 5.68
CA ALA A 320 2.93 -31.47 7.02
C ALA A 320 1.63 -31.04 7.70
N ALA A 321 1.66 -31.02 9.02
CA ALA A 321 0.53 -30.55 9.83
C ALA A 321 0.15 -29.10 9.48
N SER A 322 -1.15 -28.81 9.40
CA SER A 322 -1.71 -27.50 9.01
C SER A 322 -1.18 -26.33 9.84
N TRP A 323 -0.94 -26.52 11.14
CA TRP A 323 -0.41 -25.45 12.00
C TRP A 323 0.98 -24.98 11.59
N LEU A 324 1.83 -25.88 11.04
CA LEU A 324 3.18 -25.53 10.59
C LEU A 324 3.11 -24.69 9.31
N ALA A 325 2.22 -25.05 8.38
CA ALA A 325 1.94 -24.23 7.20
C ALA A 325 1.40 -22.86 7.60
N MET A 326 0.45 -22.79 8.55
CA MET A 326 -0.08 -21.52 9.05
C MET A 326 1.01 -20.62 9.67
N VAL A 327 1.95 -21.18 10.43
CA VAL A 327 3.08 -20.44 11.02
C VAL A 327 4.00 -19.90 9.94
N CYS A 328 4.35 -20.69 8.93
CA CYS A 328 5.18 -20.24 7.82
C CYS A 328 4.51 -19.14 7.00
N LEU A 329 3.23 -19.31 6.64
CA LEU A 329 2.44 -18.31 5.91
C LEU A 329 2.27 -17.01 6.72
N MET A 330 2.06 -17.11 8.03
CA MET A 330 2.01 -15.96 8.94
C MET A 330 3.34 -15.22 8.96
N GLY A 331 4.45 -15.94 9.01
CA GLY A 331 5.80 -15.38 8.94
C GLY A 331 6.06 -14.64 7.61
N ILE A 332 5.62 -15.24 6.47
CA ILE A 332 5.69 -14.60 5.16
C ILE A 332 4.85 -13.31 5.15
N ALA A 333 3.62 -13.35 5.66
CA ALA A 333 2.75 -12.18 5.72
C ALA A 333 3.36 -11.05 6.57
N PHE A 334 3.95 -11.37 7.72
CA PHE A 334 4.63 -10.40 8.57
C PHE A 334 5.86 -9.81 7.89
N ALA A 335 6.67 -10.63 7.21
CA ALA A 335 7.80 -10.15 6.42
C ALA A 335 7.36 -9.19 5.30
N ILE A 336 6.25 -9.50 4.63
CA ILE A 336 5.65 -8.63 3.59
C ILE A 336 5.24 -7.29 4.20
N PHE A 337 4.49 -7.26 5.31
CA PHE A 337 4.07 -6.00 5.94
C PHE A 337 5.25 -5.22 6.52
N PHE A 338 6.28 -5.88 7.04
CA PHE A 338 7.54 -5.26 7.43
C PHE A 338 8.19 -4.53 6.25
N MET A 339 8.35 -5.20 5.11
CA MET A 339 8.91 -4.61 3.91
C MET A 339 8.02 -3.50 3.33
N ARG A 340 6.68 -3.67 3.39
CA ARG A 340 5.74 -2.64 2.94
C ARG A 340 5.80 -1.35 3.74
N ALA A 341 6.12 -1.41 5.01
CA ALA A 341 6.34 -0.22 5.82
C ALA A 341 7.64 0.52 5.47
N LEU A 342 8.58 -0.17 4.82
CA LEU A 342 9.93 0.34 4.56
C LEU A 342 10.19 0.75 3.11
N TYR A 343 9.46 0.25 2.10
CA TYR A 343 9.86 0.36 0.69
C TYR A 343 9.88 1.80 0.14
N PHE A 344 9.19 2.76 0.78
CA PHE A 344 9.30 4.16 0.43
C PHE A 344 10.38 4.93 1.21
N ALA A 345 10.90 4.39 2.30
CA ALA A 345 11.92 5.05 3.12
C ALA A 345 13.23 5.35 2.36
N PRO A 346 13.73 4.50 1.45
CA PRO A 346 14.96 4.77 0.70
C PRO A 346 14.94 6.10 -0.06
N TYR A 347 13.77 6.55 -0.55
CA TYR A 347 13.66 7.82 -1.27
C TYR A 347 13.94 9.03 -0.37
N GLY A 348 13.55 8.98 0.90
CA GLY A 348 13.93 9.99 1.90
C GLY A 348 15.42 9.93 2.26
N GLU A 349 16.00 8.74 2.30
CA GLU A 349 17.42 8.51 2.63
C GLU A 349 18.37 8.95 1.50
N MET A 350 17.90 9.09 0.24
CA MET A 350 18.68 9.53 -0.91
C MET A 350 19.06 11.03 -0.87
N GLY A 351 18.51 11.82 0.06
CA GLY A 351 18.79 13.25 0.16
C GLY A 351 18.10 14.10 -0.91
N LEU A 352 16.99 13.63 -1.47
CA LEU A 352 16.20 14.38 -2.44
C LEU A 352 15.54 15.60 -1.79
N PRO A 353 15.58 16.80 -2.42
CA PRO A 353 14.92 17.99 -1.90
C PRO A 353 13.41 17.78 -1.71
N GLN A 354 12.86 18.33 -0.63
CA GLN A 354 11.44 18.17 -0.29
C GLN A 354 10.48 18.65 -1.41
N ARG A 355 10.88 19.71 -2.15
CA ARG A 355 10.11 20.24 -3.29
C ARG A 355 9.88 19.20 -4.40
N PHE A 356 10.77 18.21 -4.58
CA PHE A 356 10.66 17.16 -5.57
C PHE A 356 10.06 15.86 -5.00
N SER A 357 9.82 15.78 -3.69
CA SER A 357 9.35 14.56 -3.03
C SER A 357 8.03 14.04 -3.61
N GLY A 358 7.12 14.93 -3.99
CA GLY A 358 5.84 14.55 -4.62
C GLY A 358 6.03 13.82 -5.96
N SER A 359 6.88 14.37 -6.84
CA SER A 359 7.18 13.76 -8.14
C SER A 359 7.91 12.43 -8.02
N VAL A 360 8.86 12.36 -7.07
CA VAL A 360 9.61 11.13 -6.77
C VAL A 360 8.66 10.03 -6.28
N ILE A 361 7.81 10.34 -5.31
CA ILE A 361 6.84 9.37 -4.75
C ILE A 361 5.81 8.95 -5.80
N ALA A 362 5.38 9.86 -6.69
CA ALA A 362 4.45 9.51 -7.76
C ALA A 362 5.04 8.46 -8.73
N ILE A 363 6.27 8.68 -9.22
CA ILE A 363 6.96 7.73 -10.10
C ILE A 363 7.27 6.43 -9.34
N ALA A 364 7.76 6.54 -8.11
CA ALA A 364 8.03 5.41 -7.25
C ALA A 364 6.77 4.55 -7.03
N SER A 365 5.64 5.18 -6.72
CA SER A 365 4.36 4.49 -6.52
C SER A 365 3.91 3.77 -7.77
N PHE A 366 4.04 4.40 -8.96
CA PHE A 366 3.71 3.74 -10.23
C PHE A 366 4.51 2.45 -10.42
N ILE A 367 5.85 2.47 -10.19
CA ILE A 367 6.70 1.28 -10.33
C ILE A 367 6.34 0.23 -9.28
N VAL A 368 6.19 0.65 -8.01
CA VAL A 368 5.91 -0.24 -6.89
C VAL A 368 4.56 -0.94 -7.03
N TYR A 369 3.53 -0.23 -7.51
CA TYR A 369 2.18 -0.78 -7.64
C TYR A 369 1.89 -1.43 -9.00
N LEU A 370 2.83 -1.35 -9.97
CA LEU A 370 2.67 -1.99 -11.28
C LEU A 370 2.28 -3.48 -11.20
N PRO A 371 2.77 -4.31 -10.25
CA PRO A 371 2.33 -5.70 -10.10
C PRO A 371 0.82 -5.85 -9.88
N SER A 372 0.12 -4.86 -9.30
CA SER A 372 -1.34 -4.94 -9.14
C SER A 372 -2.08 -5.12 -10.46
N SER A 373 -1.49 -4.70 -11.57
CA SER A 373 -2.08 -4.80 -12.91
C SER A 373 -2.03 -6.20 -13.52
N PHE A 374 -1.21 -7.12 -12.99
CA PHE A 374 -1.05 -8.44 -13.62
C PHE A 374 -0.68 -9.57 -12.65
N ALA A 375 -0.10 -9.28 -11.48
CA ALA A 375 0.44 -10.33 -10.63
C ALA A 375 -0.64 -11.22 -10.01
N TYR A 376 -1.81 -10.67 -9.66
CA TYR A 376 -2.95 -11.48 -9.20
C TYR A 376 -3.37 -12.50 -10.26
N LEU A 377 -3.41 -12.09 -11.54
CA LEU A 377 -3.72 -12.98 -12.65
C LEU A 377 -2.64 -14.05 -12.85
N LEU A 378 -1.36 -13.69 -12.72
CA LEU A 378 -0.27 -14.66 -12.86
C LEU A 378 -0.35 -15.75 -11.79
N TRP A 379 -0.59 -15.38 -10.51
CA TRP A 379 -0.79 -16.34 -9.44
C TRP A 379 -1.99 -17.25 -9.71
N ALA A 380 -3.09 -16.68 -10.14
CA ALA A 380 -4.31 -17.41 -10.44
C ALA A 380 -4.13 -18.39 -11.61
N LEU A 381 -3.43 -17.98 -12.69
CA LEU A 381 -3.11 -18.86 -13.82
C LEU A 381 -2.23 -20.05 -13.41
N ILE A 382 -1.28 -19.85 -12.50
CA ILE A 382 -0.48 -20.94 -11.95
C ILE A 382 -1.39 -21.92 -11.19
N LEU A 383 -2.29 -21.42 -10.34
CA LEU A 383 -3.13 -22.24 -9.47
C LEU A 383 -4.25 -22.98 -10.23
N ASP A 384 -4.92 -22.32 -11.18
CA ASP A 384 -5.96 -22.95 -11.99
C ASP A 384 -5.36 -23.87 -13.08
N GLY A 385 -4.16 -23.54 -13.58
CA GLY A 385 -3.46 -24.36 -14.56
C GLY A 385 -2.85 -25.64 -13.97
N ASN A 386 -2.57 -25.65 -12.66
CA ASN A 386 -2.01 -26.79 -11.93
C ASN A 386 -2.81 -27.01 -10.63
N PRO A 387 -4.01 -27.63 -10.70
CA PRO A 387 -4.89 -27.80 -9.55
C PRO A 387 -4.23 -28.58 -8.41
N GLY A 388 -4.55 -28.23 -7.17
CA GLY A 388 -4.08 -28.90 -5.97
C GLY A 388 -2.67 -28.49 -5.53
N ALA A 389 -1.93 -29.42 -4.94
CA ALA A 389 -0.63 -29.15 -4.30
C ALA A 389 0.43 -28.59 -5.28
N GLU A 390 0.41 -29.03 -6.54
CA GLU A 390 1.40 -28.65 -7.54
C GLU A 390 1.38 -27.14 -7.84
N GLY A 391 0.20 -26.56 -8.03
CA GLY A 391 0.05 -25.13 -8.27
C GLY A 391 0.55 -24.28 -7.10
N TYR A 392 0.25 -24.68 -5.88
CA TYR A 392 0.75 -23.99 -4.68
C TYR A 392 2.25 -24.14 -4.52
N LEU A 393 2.81 -25.31 -4.83
CA LEU A 393 4.26 -25.53 -4.83
C LEU A 393 4.96 -24.58 -5.83
N GLN A 394 4.43 -24.47 -7.06
CA GLN A 394 4.94 -23.53 -8.06
C GLN A 394 4.81 -22.08 -7.59
N MET A 395 3.70 -21.70 -6.93
CA MET A 395 3.51 -20.36 -6.36
C MET A 395 4.56 -20.06 -5.28
N PHE A 396 4.79 -20.97 -4.31
CA PHE A 396 5.79 -20.77 -3.25
C PHE A 396 7.23 -20.77 -3.80
N PHE A 397 7.50 -21.56 -4.80
CA PHE A 397 8.78 -21.53 -5.52
C PHE A 397 8.99 -20.18 -6.20
N ALA A 398 7.98 -19.66 -6.91
CA ALA A 398 8.04 -18.36 -7.56
C ALA A 398 8.19 -17.20 -6.54
N ILE A 399 7.53 -17.26 -5.39
CA ILE A 399 7.74 -16.33 -4.27
C ILE A 399 9.20 -16.37 -3.80
N SER A 400 9.79 -17.57 -3.70
CA SER A 400 11.19 -17.75 -3.30
C SER A 400 12.15 -17.14 -4.34
N VAL A 401 11.90 -17.35 -5.62
CA VAL A 401 12.69 -16.75 -6.72
C VAL A 401 12.59 -15.22 -6.69
N LEU A 402 11.38 -14.67 -6.55
CA LEU A 402 11.17 -13.22 -6.41
C LEU A 402 11.91 -12.65 -5.18
N SER A 403 11.96 -13.42 -4.10
CA SER A 403 12.66 -13.02 -2.88
C SER A 403 14.18 -12.99 -3.09
N ILE A 404 14.75 -13.91 -3.88
CA ILE A 404 16.16 -13.86 -4.29
C ILE A 404 16.45 -12.61 -5.13
N VAL A 405 15.59 -12.33 -6.12
CA VAL A 405 15.71 -11.12 -6.94
C VAL A 405 15.63 -9.87 -6.08
N GLY A 406 14.63 -9.77 -5.20
CA GLY A 406 14.45 -8.65 -4.29
C GLY A 406 15.65 -8.46 -3.34
N LEU A 407 16.19 -9.54 -2.80
CA LEU A 407 17.39 -9.52 -1.95
C LEU A 407 18.61 -9.00 -2.71
N PHE A 408 18.81 -9.46 -3.96
CA PHE A 408 19.90 -8.98 -4.82
C PHE A 408 19.76 -7.49 -5.12
N LEU A 409 18.56 -7.04 -5.49
CA LEU A 409 18.27 -5.63 -5.77
C LEU A 409 18.46 -4.75 -4.52
N ALA A 410 18.00 -5.21 -3.35
CA ALA A 410 18.17 -4.48 -2.08
C ALA A 410 19.68 -4.37 -1.71
N ARG A 411 20.45 -5.43 -1.87
CA ARG A 411 21.93 -5.38 -1.67
C ARG A 411 22.61 -4.42 -2.63
N THR A 412 22.21 -4.42 -3.91
CA THR A 412 22.74 -3.51 -4.93
C THR A 412 22.39 -2.07 -4.61
N LEU A 413 21.15 -1.79 -4.20
CA LEU A 413 20.69 -0.47 -3.75
C LEU A 413 21.53 0.00 -2.54
N ARG A 414 21.69 -0.85 -1.53
CA ARG A 414 22.49 -0.52 -0.34
C ARG A 414 23.93 -0.15 -0.70
N ARG A 415 24.58 -0.91 -1.58
CA ARG A 415 25.95 -0.61 -2.05
C ARG A 415 26.02 0.73 -2.78
N ARG A 416 25.05 1.04 -3.63
CA ARG A 416 25.00 2.31 -4.34
C ARG A 416 24.75 3.50 -3.40
N MET A 417 23.82 3.36 -2.44
CA MET A 417 23.54 4.40 -1.46
C MET A 417 24.75 4.71 -0.57
N SER A 418 25.54 3.71 -0.19
CA SER A 418 26.77 3.92 0.58
C SER A 418 27.90 4.56 -0.24
N SER A 419 27.86 4.51 -1.58
CA SER A 419 28.91 5.01 -2.50
C SER A 419 28.69 6.46 -2.98
N GLY A 420 28.06 7.33 -2.16
CA GLY A 420 27.94 8.77 -2.45
C GLY A 420 26.73 9.17 -3.29
N THR A 421 25.60 8.47 -3.15
CA THR A 421 24.33 8.83 -3.81
C THR A 421 23.87 10.23 -3.47
N ALA A 422 23.97 10.67 -2.21
CA ALA A 422 23.57 12.01 -1.80
C ALA A 422 24.37 13.10 -2.55
N HIS A 423 25.66 12.87 -2.80
CA HIS A 423 26.50 13.80 -3.56
C HIS A 423 26.08 13.86 -5.05
N ARG A 424 25.81 12.70 -5.69
CA ARG A 424 25.33 12.66 -7.08
C ARG A 424 23.96 13.33 -7.24
N VAL A 425 23.04 13.08 -6.30
CA VAL A 425 21.72 13.72 -6.26
C VAL A 425 21.87 15.24 -6.15
N ALA A 426 22.71 15.71 -5.22
CA ALA A 426 22.96 17.14 -5.05
C ALA A 426 23.53 17.79 -6.31
N GLN A 427 24.50 17.16 -6.99
CA GLN A 427 25.05 17.66 -8.25
C GLN A 427 23.99 17.76 -9.36
N GLN A 428 23.11 16.76 -9.48
CA GLN A 428 22.04 16.80 -10.48
C GLN A 428 20.97 17.86 -10.16
N VAL A 429 20.69 18.09 -8.88
CA VAL A 429 19.79 19.16 -8.44
C VAL A 429 20.38 20.53 -8.78
N ILE A 430 21.65 20.76 -8.51
CA ILE A 430 22.33 22.02 -8.87
C ILE A 430 22.27 22.27 -10.38
N GLN A 431 22.56 21.26 -11.21
CA GLN A 431 22.46 21.38 -12.66
C GLN A 431 21.03 21.68 -13.14
N LEU A 432 20.03 21.11 -12.47
CA LEU A 432 18.64 21.33 -12.78
C LEU A 432 18.19 22.75 -12.39
N ASP A 433 18.61 23.23 -11.22
CA ASP A 433 18.30 24.58 -10.74
C ASP A 433 18.94 25.66 -11.64
N ALA A 434 20.17 25.45 -12.07
CA ALA A 434 20.84 26.29 -13.05
C ALA A 434 20.08 26.34 -14.39
N ALA A 435 19.58 25.19 -14.86
CA ALA A 435 18.80 25.08 -16.09
C ALA A 435 17.40 25.74 -15.99
N LEU A 436 16.84 25.86 -14.77
CA LEU A 436 15.54 26.50 -14.52
C LEU A 436 15.66 27.98 -14.13
N GLY A 437 16.89 28.53 -14.04
CA GLY A 437 17.14 29.92 -13.63
C GLY A 437 16.84 30.21 -12.14
N LEU A 438 16.75 29.17 -11.30
CA LEU A 438 16.48 29.25 -9.87
C LEU A 438 17.78 29.46 -9.09
N GLN A 439 18.51 30.54 -9.37
CA GLN A 439 19.74 30.91 -8.64
C GLN A 439 19.38 31.52 -7.29
N GLY A 440 19.60 30.79 -6.21
CA GLY A 440 19.40 31.30 -4.83
C GLY A 440 19.58 30.27 -3.73
N GLU A 441 19.56 28.97 -4.01
CA GLU A 441 19.68 27.94 -3.00
C GLU A 441 21.03 27.21 -2.95
N GLU A 442 22.02 27.59 -3.76
CA GLU A 442 23.34 26.94 -3.79
C GLU A 442 24.01 26.84 -2.41
N LYS A 443 23.88 27.90 -1.59
CA LYS A 443 24.45 27.93 -0.24
C LYS A 443 23.77 26.97 0.74
N LYS A 444 22.44 26.87 0.67
CA LYS A 444 21.68 25.90 1.47
C LYS A 444 21.96 24.45 1.06
N LEU A 445 22.25 24.23 -0.21
CA LEU A 445 22.53 22.89 -0.74
C LEU A 445 23.93 22.41 -0.38
N SER A 446 24.93 23.32 -0.37
CA SER A 446 26.27 23.00 0.13
C SER A 446 26.26 22.64 1.61
N ASP A 447 25.50 23.35 2.43
CA ASP A 447 25.31 23.06 3.86
C ASP A 447 24.63 21.69 4.07
N LEU A 448 23.67 21.31 3.21
CA LEU A 448 23.01 19.99 3.22
C LEU A 448 23.95 18.87 2.81
N ILE A 449 24.86 19.10 1.84
CA ILE A 449 25.91 18.16 1.43
C ILE A 449 26.87 17.90 2.60
N ASP A 450 27.29 18.94 3.30
CA ASP A 450 28.18 18.82 4.44
C ASP A 450 27.51 18.11 5.63
N GLN A 451 26.22 18.36 5.87
CA GLN A 451 25.43 17.63 6.86
C GLN A 451 25.25 16.15 6.51
N ALA A 452 24.98 15.84 5.23
CA ALA A 452 24.85 14.46 4.75
C ALA A 452 26.18 13.70 4.84
N ASN A 453 27.30 14.35 4.51
CA ASN A 453 28.65 13.76 4.64
C ASN A 453 29.04 13.51 6.10
N ASN A 454 28.66 14.39 7.02
CA ASN A 454 28.89 14.23 8.44
C ASN A 454 28.01 13.13 9.06
N LYS A 455 26.79 12.96 8.58
CA LYS A 455 25.87 11.90 9.02
C LYS A 455 26.36 10.52 8.55
N ASN A 456 26.77 10.40 7.29
CA ASN A 456 27.37 9.18 6.74
C ASN A 456 28.65 8.76 7.48
N LYS A 457 29.51 9.71 7.87
CA LYS A 457 30.72 9.42 8.67
C LYS A 457 30.38 8.87 10.06
N ARG A 458 29.24 9.26 10.67
CA ARG A 458 28.82 8.79 12.00
C ARG A 458 28.11 7.45 11.98
N GLU A 459 27.40 7.13 10.89
CA GLU A 459 26.64 5.87 10.76
C GLU A 459 27.48 4.70 10.21
N PHE A 460 28.63 4.97 9.59
CA PHE A 460 29.51 3.96 8.98
C PHE A 460 30.93 3.95 9.56
N SER A 461 31.18 4.58 10.71
CA SER A 461 32.38 4.34 11.49
C SER A 461 32.23 3.02 12.25
N PRO A 462 33.29 2.14 12.21
CA PRO A 462 33.23 0.81 12.79
C PRO A 462 33.06 0.81 14.30
#